data_197aa0f31e4a3ae94316eb701ff95625
#
_entry.id   197aa0f31e4a3ae94316eb701ff95625
#
_cell.length_a   1.000
_cell.length_b   1.000
_cell.length_c   1.000
_cell.angle_alpha   90.00
_cell.angle_beta   90.00
_cell.angle_gamma   90.00
#
_symmetry.space_group_name_H-M   'P 1'
#
loop_
_entity.id
_entity.type
_entity.pdbx_description
1 polymer ?
#
loop_
_entity_poly.entity_id
_entity_poly.type
_entity_poly.pdbx_seq_one_letter_code
_entity_poly.pdbx_strand_id
1 'polypeptide(L)'
;MKSAVTLCRVSEAASGPFVFHDELAIGFEKAAAHGFDAVELFLPSPDYVSIGDIRELQKRHHLDIAALGTGAGMVKHGLSLTDADATVRKNALDFILALVDLGGALGAPAILGSMQGKHGPAVDKPRALEFLAEALAIISARAADHGLNFFYEPLNRY
;
A
#
# COMPACT_ATOMS: atom_id res chain seq x y z
N MET A 1 -5.59 8.50 -20.99
CA MET A 1 -4.75 8.15 -19.82
C MET A 1 -5.57 8.51 -18.59
N LYS A 2 -5.68 7.64 -17.59
CA LYS A 2 -6.33 7.98 -16.31
C LYS A 2 -5.30 8.60 -15.36
N SER A 3 -5.74 9.57 -14.57
CA SER A 3 -4.94 10.26 -13.54
C SER A 3 -5.37 9.83 -12.14
N ALA A 4 -4.43 9.73 -11.20
CA ALA A 4 -4.74 9.43 -9.82
C ALA A 4 -3.92 10.32 -8.87
N VAL A 5 -4.44 10.50 -7.64
CA VAL A 5 -3.75 11.20 -6.57
C VAL A 5 -3.81 10.38 -5.28
N THR A 6 -2.73 10.40 -4.49
CA THR A 6 -2.67 9.67 -3.23
C THR A 6 -3.37 10.43 -2.11
N LEU A 7 -4.28 9.74 -1.41
CA LEU A 7 -4.88 10.19 -0.16
C LEU A 7 -4.13 9.54 1.00
N CYS A 8 -3.33 10.31 1.72
CA CYS A 8 -2.48 9.85 2.80
C CYS A 8 -3.16 10.04 4.16
N ARG A 9 -3.43 8.93 4.88
CA ARG A 9 -3.98 8.95 6.25
C ARG A 9 -2.95 8.63 7.32
N VAL A 10 -1.67 8.68 6.97
CA VAL A 10 -0.54 8.37 7.85
C VAL A 10 0.16 9.66 8.25
N SER A 11 0.00 10.09 9.51
CA SER A 11 0.58 11.32 10.04
C SER A 11 2.10 11.33 9.99
N GLU A 12 2.72 10.17 10.17
CA GLU A 12 4.18 9.97 10.11
C GLU A 12 4.76 10.21 8.70
N ALA A 13 3.90 10.20 7.67
CA ALA A 13 4.24 10.47 6.28
C ALA A 13 3.90 11.91 5.84
N ALA A 14 3.54 12.82 6.77
CA ALA A 14 3.11 14.19 6.45
C ALA A 14 4.20 15.03 5.74
N SER A 15 5.48 14.72 5.94
CA SER A 15 6.62 15.34 5.23
C SER A 15 6.97 14.65 3.90
N GLY A 16 6.22 13.60 3.52
CA GLY A 16 6.42 12.85 2.29
C GLY A 16 5.89 13.58 1.04
N PRO A 17 5.91 12.90 -0.11
CA PRO A 17 5.52 13.50 -1.39
C PRO A 17 4.01 13.65 -1.57
N PHE A 18 3.20 13.28 -0.57
CA PHE A 18 1.76 13.29 -0.66
C PHE A 18 1.19 14.70 -0.45
N VAL A 19 0.15 15.04 -1.19
CA VAL A 19 -0.46 16.39 -1.15
C VAL A 19 -1.82 16.41 -0.45
N PHE A 20 -2.53 15.28 -0.37
CA PHE A 20 -3.83 15.18 0.29
C PHE A 20 -3.72 14.37 1.58
N HIS A 21 -3.90 15.05 2.72
CA HIS A 21 -3.85 14.48 4.07
C HIS A 21 -5.18 14.61 4.82
N ASP A 22 -6.23 15.05 4.12
CA ASP A 22 -7.55 15.24 4.68
C ASP A 22 -8.23 13.91 5.02
N GLU A 23 -9.34 13.96 5.78
CA GLU A 23 -10.25 12.83 5.93
C GLU A 23 -10.69 12.31 4.56
N LEU A 24 -10.91 10.99 4.44
CA LEU A 24 -11.13 10.36 3.14
C LEU A 24 -12.28 10.99 2.36
N ALA A 25 -13.38 11.32 3.02
CA ALA A 25 -14.53 11.97 2.36
C ALA A 25 -14.14 13.31 1.71
N ILE A 26 -13.34 14.13 2.42
CA ILE A 26 -12.83 15.40 1.91
C ILE A 26 -11.79 15.17 0.81
N GLY A 27 -10.92 14.16 0.99
CA GLY A 27 -9.91 13.78 -0.01
C GLY A 27 -10.55 13.35 -1.34
N PHE A 28 -11.60 12.52 -1.29
CA PHE A 28 -12.37 12.11 -2.47
C PHE A 28 -13.05 13.33 -3.15
N GLU A 29 -13.69 14.22 -2.38
CA GLU A 29 -14.29 15.43 -2.91
C GLU A 29 -13.26 16.31 -3.63
N LYS A 30 -12.11 16.55 -3.00
CA LYS A 30 -11.00 17.33 -3.59
C LYS A 30 -10.45 16.67 -4.87
N ALA A 31 -10.23 15.36 -4.85
CA ALA A 31 -9.74 14.63 -6.01
C ALA A 31 -10.71 14.78 -7.21
N ALA A 32 -12.02 14.61 -6.96
CA ALA A 32 -13.04 14.80 -7.98
C ALA A 32 -13.08 16.26 -8.49
N ALA A 33 -13.02 17.25 -7.59
CA ALA A 33 -13.03 18.67 -7.95
C ALA A 33 -11.82 19.07 -8.80
N HIS A 34 -10.67 18.40 -8.62
CA HIS A 34 -9.47 18.61 -9.43
C HIS A 34 -9.43 17.77 -10.72
N GLY A 35 -10.46 16.97 -10.99
CA GLY A 35 -10.61 16.22 -12.23
C GLY A 35 -9.74 14.95 -12.31
N PHE A 36 -9.35 14.38 -11.17
CA PHE A 36 -8.71 13.05 -11.14
C PHE A 36 -9.73 11.97 -11.47
N ASP A 37 -9.26 10.90 -12.09
CA ASP A 37 -10.07 9.71 -12.43
C ASP A 37 -10.11 8.69 -11.29
N ALA A 38 -9.11 8.71 -10.40
CA ALA A 38 -8.96 7.74 -9.33
C ALA A 38 -8.18 8.31 -8.13
N VAL A 39 -8.22 7.58 -7.02
CA VAL A 39 -7.38 7.85 -5.85
C VAL A 39 -6.55 6.63 -5.50
N GLU A 40 -5.33 6.85 -5.01
CA GLU A 40 -4.54 5.84 -4.31
C GLU A 40 -4.76 6.01 -2.81
N LEU A 41 -4.95 4.92 -2.09
CA LEU A 41 -5.12 4.94 -0.64
C LEU A 41 -3.81 4.59 0.07
N PHE A 42 -3.32 5.49 0.93
CA PHE A 42 -2.18 5.26 1.81
C PHE A 42 -2.67 5.27 3.26
N LEU A 43 -3.05 4.08 3.75
CA LEU A 43 -3.78 3.89 5.01
C LEU A 43 -2.84 3.46 6.14
N PRO A 44 -3.10 3.87 7.41
CA PRO A 44 -2.27 3.49 8.57
C PRO A 44 -2.35 1.99 8.91
N SER A 45 -3.46 1.33 8.55
CA SER A 45 -3.67 -0.10 8.74
C SER A 45 -4.75 -0.62 7.78
N PRO A 46 -4.81 -1.92 7.49
CA PRO A 46 -5.82 -2.50 6.60
C PRO A 46 -7.26 -2.35 7.09
N ASP A 47 -7.46 -2.29 8.40
CA ASP A 47 -8.75 -2.16 9.09
C ASP A 47 -9.17 -0.71 9.37
N TYR A 48 -8.39 0.27 8.86
CA TYR A 48 -8.68 1.69 9.05
C TYR A 48 -9.99 2.14 8.38
N VAL A 49 -10.43 1.44 7.35
CA VAL A 49 -11.61 1.77 6.56
C VAL A 49 -12.55 0.57 6.43
N SER A 50 -13.85 0.83 6.34
CA SER A 50 -14.79 -0.19 5.88
C SER A 50 -14.86 -0.21 4.35
N ILE A 51 -14.99 -1.40 3.76
CA ILE A 51 -15.18 -1.56 2.31
C ILE A 51 -16.46 -0.82 1.85
N GLY A 52 -17.51 -0.84 2.68
CA GLY A 52 -18.77 -0.16 2.40
C GLY A 52 -18.61 1.34 2.25
N ASP A 53 -17.88 1.97 3.17
CA ASP A 53 -17.65 3.43 3.16
C ASP A 53 -16.83 3.85 1.93
N ILE A 54 -15.78 3.08 1.58
CA ILE A 54 -14.99 3.37 0.37
C ILE A 54 -15.84 3.23 -0.89
N ARG A 55 -16.64 2.18 -1.01
CA ARG A 55 -17.53 1.98 -2.17
C ARG A 55 -18.57 3.10 -2.28
N GLU A 56 -19.07 3.61 -1.16
CA GLU A 56 -19.98 4.76 -1.18
C GLU A 56 -19.28 6.03 -1.68
N LEU A 57 -18.03 6.29 -1.23
CA LEU A 57 -17.23 7.41 -1.71
C LEU A 57 -16.90 7.29 -3.21
N GLN A 58 -16.50 6.11 -3.68
CA GLN A 58 -16.28 5.83 -5.10
C GLN A 58 -17.52 6.18 -5.94
N LYS A 59 -18.70 5.69 -5.51
CA LYS A 59 -19.96 5.94 -6.21
C LYS A 59 -20.35 7.40 -6.18
N ARG A 60 -20.22 8.07 -5.04
CA ARG A 60 -20.60 9.47 -4.84
C ARG A 60 -19.77 10.42 -5.68
N HIS A 61 -18.47 10.17 -5.77
CA HIS A 61 -17.53 11.07 -6.46
C HIS A 61 -17.11 10.58 -7.85
N HIS A 62 -17.61 9.41 -8.28
CA HIS A 62 -17.25 8.78 -9.56
C HIS A 62 -15.73 8.56 -9.72
N LEU A 63 -15.06 8.18 -8.65
CA LEU A 63 -13.62 7.90 -8.63
C LEU A 63 -13.35 6.41 -8.46
N ASP A 64 -12.39 5.89 -9.22
CA ASP A 64 -11.85 4.54 -9.01
C ASP A 64 -10.82 4.54 -7.88
N ILE A 65 -10.51 3.36 -7.31
CA ILE A 65 -9.30 3.17 -6.51
C ILE A 65 -8.19 2.70 -7.46
N ALA A 66 -7.15 3.50 -7.59
CA ALA A 66 -6.01 3.17 -8.46
C ALA A 66 -5.14 2.08 -7.84
N ALA A 67 -4.88 2.17 -6.54
CA ALA A 67 -4.05 1.24 -5.80
C ALA A 67 -4.16 1.45 -4.27
N LEU A 68 -3.61 0.49 -3.50
CA LEU A 68 -3.36 0.61 -2.07
C LEU A 68 -1.85 0.59 -1.81
N GLY A 69 -1.30 1.69 -1.27
CA GLY A 69 0.12 1.78 -0.89
C GLY A 69 0.39 1.05 0.43
N THR A 70 1.37 0.14 0.45
CA THR A 70 1.70 -0.64 1.67
C THR A 70 2.69 0.05 2.61
N GLY A 71 3.31 1.15 2.18
CA GLY A 71 4.44 1.78 2.87
C GLY A 71 4.19 2.21 4.32
N ALA A 72 2.93 2.36 4.73
CA ALA A 72 2.54 2.65 6.11
C ALA A 72 3.05 1.59 7.10
N GLY A 73 3.12 0.33 6.69
CA GLY A 73 3.68 -0.75 7.51
C GLY A 73 5.11 -0.47 7.95
N MET A 74 5.93 0.11 7.09
CA MET A 74 7.29 0.52 7.45
C MET A 74 7.30 1.84 8.24
N VAL A 75 6.62 2.87 7.75
CA VAL A 75 6.70 4.23 8.31
C VAL A 75 6.12 4.30 9.72
N LYS A 76 5.01 3.62 9.96
CA LYS A 76 4.28 3.64 11.23
C LYS A 76 4.64 2.50 12.17
N HIS A 77 4.90 1.30 11.62
CA HIS A 77 5.03 0.08 12.39
C HIS A 77 6.43 -0.55 12.34
N GLY A 78 7.36 0.04 11.58
CA GLY A 78 8.73 -0.48 11.45
C GLY A 78 8.82 -1.84 10.74
N LEU A 79 7.79 -2.22 9.98
CA LEU A 79 7.72 -3.52 9.31
C LEU A 79 8.57 -3.56 8.04
N SER A 80 9.26 -4.68 7.81
CA SER A 80 10.11 -4.89 6.64
C SER A 80 10.13 -6.37 6.27
N LEU A 81 10.01 -6.67 4.98
CA LEU A 81 10.08 -8.04 4.45
C LEU A 81 11.50 -8.64 4.51
N THR A 82 12.52 -7.82 4.72
CA THR A 82 13.93 -8.27 4.78
C THR A 82 14.56 -8.04 6.15
N ASP A 83 13.76 -7.89 7.20
CA ASP A 83 14.26 -7.74 8.56
C ASP A 83 14.99 -8.99 9.04
N ALA A 84 15.96 -8.85 9.95
CA ALA A 84 16.64 -9.97 10.59
C ALA A 84 15.69 -10.79 11.46
N ASP A 85 14.76 -10.14 12.15
CA ASP A 85 13.75 -10.77 12.98
C ASP A 85 12.63 -11.40 12.12
N ALA A 86 12.47 -12.71 12.25
CA ALA A 86 11.44 -13.46 11.55
C ALA A 86 10.01 -13.01 11.93
N THR A 87 9.82 -12.53 13.16
CA THR A 87 8.52 -12.00 13.60
C THR A 87 8.17 -10.70 12.88
N VAL A 88 9.15 -9.83 12.69
CA VAL A 88 8.97 -8.58 11.92
C VAL A 88 8.63 -8.91 10.46
N ARG A 89 9.36 -9.85 9.84
CA ARG A 89 9.07 -10.29 8.46
C ARG A 89 7.67 -10.88 8.33
N LYS A 90 7.27 -11.74 9.29
CA LYS A 90 5.94 -12.33 9.30
C LYS A 90 4.85 -11.25 9.41
N ASN A 91 5.00 -10.32 10.35
CA ASN A 91 4.05 -9.22 10.53
C ASN A 91 3.99 -8.31 9.30
N ALA A 92 5.13 -8.08 8.63
CA ALA A 92 5.18 -7.34 7.38
C ALA A 92 4.39 -8.04 6.26
N LEU A 93 4.55 -9.36 6.14
CA LEU A 93 3.82 -10.16 5.18
C LEU A 93 2.31 -10.13 5.49
N ASP A 94 1.91 -10.36 6.74
CA ASP A 94 0.51 -10.34 7.16
C ASP A 94 -0.16 -8.98 6.88
N PHE A 95 0.55 -7.87 7.14
CA PHE A 95 0.08 -6.52 6.86
C PHE A 95 -0.17 -6.30 5.36
N ILE A 96 0.77 -6.74 4.52
CA ILE A 96 0.65 -6.62 3.05
C ILE A 96 -0.48 -7.49 2.53
N LEU A 97 -0.60 -8.73 2.99
CA LEU A 97 -1.68 -9.64 2.58
C LEU A 97 -3.07 -9.07 2.92
N ALA A 98 -3.22 -8.46 4.09
CA ALA A 98 -4.47 -7.82 4.47
C ALA A 98 -4.82 -6.61 3.57
N LEU A 99 -3.82 -5.84 3.12
CA LEU A 99 -4.03 -4.77 2.12
C LEU A 99 -4.33 -5.34 0.72
N VAL A 100 -3.73 -6.46 0.34
CA VAL A 100 -4.09 -7.17 -0.91
C VAL A 100 -5.54 -7.64 -0.87
N ASP A 101 -6.00 -8.19 0.26
CA ASP A 101 -7.39 -8.62 0.44
C ASP A 101 -8.37 -7.43 0.41
N LEU A 102 -8.02 -6.31 1.06
CA LEU A 102 -8.79 -5.06 0.97
C LEU A 102 -8.85 -4.57 -0.48
N GLY A 103 -7.71 -4.58 -1.18
CA GLY A 103 -7.62 -4.24 -2.59
C GLY A 103 -8.48 -5.15 -3.45
N GLY A 104 -8.45 -6.47 -3.21
CA GLY A 104 -9.31 -7.46 -3.86
C GLY A 104 -10.79 -7.11 -3.71
N ALA A 105 -11.22 -6.74 -2.51
CA ALA A 105 -12.59 -6.34 -2.26
C ALA A 105 -12.97 -5.01 -2.95
N LEU A 106 -12.01 -4.12 -3.21
CA LEU A 106 -12.22 -2.82 -3.85
C LEU A 106 -11.95 -2.84 -5.38
N GLY A 107 -11.44 -3.94 -5.92
CA GLY A 107 -11.05 -4.06 -7.32
C GLY A 107 -9.77 -3.31 -7.67
N ALA A 108 -8.86 -3.12 -6.70
CA ALA A 108 -7.64 -2.32 -6.83
C ALA A 108 -6.39 -3.12 -6.42
N PRO A 109 -5.27 -2.99 -7.16
CA PRO A 109 -4.00 -3.63 -6.80
C PRO A 109 -3.39 -3.01 -5.54
N ALA A 110 -2.50 -3.76 -4.87
CA ALA A 110 -1.61 -3.20 -3.86
C ALA A 110 -0.21 -2.95 -4.44
N ILE A 111 0.51 -1.98 -3.86
CA ILE A 111 1.86 -1.58 -4.26
C ILE A 111 2.83 -1.81 -3.12
N LEU A 112 3.91 -2.57 -3.37
CA LEU A 112 5.03 -2.72 -2.46
C LEU A 112 6.10 -1.66 -2.75
N GLY A 113 6.22 -0.71 -1.85
CA GLY A 113 7.29 0.29 -1.85
C GLY A 113 8.29 0.03 -0.71
N SER A 114 8.28 0.89 0.30
CA SER A 114 9.29 0.90 1.40
C SER A 114 9.35 -0.38 2.24
N MET A 115 8.25 -1.14 2.35
CA MET A 115 8.24 -2.42 3.09
C MET A 115 9.08 -3.53 2.44
N GLN A 116 9.54 -3.36 1.18
CA GLN A 116 10.51 -4.27 0.57
C GLN A 116 11.77 -4.46 1.42
N GLY A 117 12.08 -3.46 2.25
CA GLY A 117 13.23 -3.48 3.14
C GLY A 117 14.55 -3.19 2.43
N LYS A 118 15.65 -3.54 3.09
CA LYS A 118 17.03 -3.34 2.60
C LYS A 118 17.98 -4.38 3.19
N HIS A 119 19.11 -4.59 2.55
CA HIS A 119 20.23 -5.34 3.15
C HIS A 119 21.08 -4.41 4.06
N GLY A 120 21.85 -5.00 4.94
CA GLY A 120 22.73 -4.28 5.87
C GLY A 120 23.59 -5.23 6.69
N PRO A 121 24.19 -4.78 7.79
CA PRO A 121 25.06 -5.61 8.62
C PRO A 121 24.40 -6.86 9.22
N ALA A 122 23.09 -6.77 9.53
CA ALA A 122 22.33 -7.87 10.13
C ALA A 122 21.82 -8.88 9.10
N VAL A 123 21.60 -8.46 7.85
CA VAL A 123 21.13 -9.31 6.74
C VAL A 123 21.87 -8.92 5.48
N ASP A 124 22.70 -9.79 4.96
CA ASP A 124 23.43 -9.55 3.73
C ASP A 124 22.51 -9.50 2.50
N LYS A 125 23.04 -9.02 1.37
CA LYS A 125 22.23 -8.84 0.17
C LYS A 125 21.66 -10.15 -0.39
N PRO A 126 22.40 -11.26 -0.50
CA PRO A 126 21.83 -12.52 -0.95
C PRO A 126 20.64 -12.96 -0.09
N ARG A 127 20.79 -12.92 1.23
CA ARG A 127 19.74 -13.33 2.17
C ARG A 127 18.53 -12.41 2.15
N ALA A 128 18.74 -11.11 2.03
CA ALA A 128 17.65 -10.14 1.86
C ALA A 128 16.83 -10.39 0.58
N LEU A 129 17.51 -10.74 -0.53
CA LEU A 129 16.85 -11.09 -1.78
C LEU A 129 16.06 -12.41 -1.69
N GLU A 130 16.55 -13.40 -0.95
CA GLU A 130 15.82 -14.65 -0.69
C GLU A 130 14.52 -14.36 0.08
N PHE A 131 14.59 -13.64 1.20
CA PHE A 131 13.41 -13.25 1.97
C PHE A 131 12.39 -12.49 1.13
N LEU A 132 12.87 -11.54 0.32
CA LEU A 132 11.99 -10.75 -0.55
C LEU A 132 11.33 -11.64 -1.62
N ALA A 133 12.07 -12.54 -2.25
CA ALA A 133 11.55 -13.46 -3.27
C ALA A 133 10.47 -14.39 -2.70
N GLU A 134 10.72 -14.96 -1.51
CA GLU A 134 9.74 -15.81 -0.80
C GLU A 134 8.46 -15.04 -0.51
N ALA A 135 8.58 -13.82 0.02
CA ALA A 135 7.42 -12.97 0.32
C ALA A 135 6.64 -12.58 -0.94
N LEU A 136 7.33 -12.16 -2.01
CA LEU A 136 6.72 -11.79 -3.28
C LEU A 136 5.95 -12.94 -3.91
N ALA A 137 6.43 -14.18 -3.81
CA ALA A 137 5.73 -15.35 -4.31
C ALA A 137 4.37 -15.53 -3.59
N ILE A 138 4.34 -15.39 -2.26
CA ILE A 138 3.11 -15.51 -1.47
C ILE A 138 2.14 -14.37 -1.78
N ILE A 139 2.64 -13.12 -1.82
CA ILE A 139 1.83 -11.94 -2.08
C ILE A 139 1.22 -11.98 -3.48
N SER A 140 2.01 -12.37 -4.49
CA SER A 140 1.54 -12.47 -5.87
C SER A 140 0.49 -13.55 -6.04
N ALA A 141 0.63 -14.68 -5.35
CA ALA A 141 -0.39 -15.73 -5.36
C ALA A 141 -1.71 -15.21 -4.76
N ARG A 142 -1.67 -14.50 -3.62
CA ARG A 142 -2.87 -13.91 -3.01
C ARG A 142 -3.51 -12.87 -3.92
N ALA A 143 -2.76 -12.03 -4.60
CA ALA A 143 -3.30 -11.06 -5.55
C ALA A 143 -3.98 -11.77 -6.74
N ALA A 144 -3.38 -12.85 -7.24
CA ALA A 144 -3.94 -13.68 -8.30
C ALA A 144 -5.27 -14.33 -7.90
N ASP A 145 -5.45 -14.77 -6.63
CA ASP A 145 -6.72 -15.28 -6.12
C ASP A 145 -7.86 -14.25 -6.23
N HIS A 146 -7.55 -12.97 -6.19
CA HIS A 146 -8.47 -11.86 -6.42
C HIS A 146 -8.58 -11.45 -7.90
N GLY A 147 -7.85 -12.09 -8.81
CA GLY A 147 -7.78 -11.71 -10.23
C GLY A 147 -7.05 -10.38 -10.48
N LEU A 148 -6.19 -9.96 -9.56
CA LEU A 148 -5.46 -8.69 -9.61
C LEU A 148 -3.96 -8.91 -9.78
N ASN A 149 -3.29 -7.87 -10.28
CA ASN A 149 -1.84 -7.77 -10.24
C ASN A 149 -1.39 -7.23 -8.87
N PHE A 150 -0.12 -7.51 -8.52
CA PHE A 150 0.59 -6.87 -7.42
C PHE A 150 1.76 -6.06 -8.02
N PHE A 151 1.91 -4.82 -7.59
CA PHE A 151 2.95 -3.96 -8.13
C PHE A 151 4.14 -3.86 -7.18
N TYR A 152 5.34 -4.02 -7.73
CA TYR A 152 6.60 -3.76 -7.05
C TYR A 152 7.17 -2.43 -7.53
N GLU A 153 7.35 -1.49 -6.60
CA GLU A 153 7.93 -0.18 -6.86
C GLU A 153 9.41 -0.16 -6.44
N PRO A 154 10.36 -0.14 -7.39
CA PRO A 154 11.77 0.01 -7.05
C PRO A 154 12.02 1.43 -6.57
N LEU A 155 12.27 1.57 -5.26
CA LEU A 155 12.51 2.87 -4.66
C LEU A 155 13.92 3.39 -5.00
N ASN A 156 13.99 4.68 -5.31
CA ASN A 156 15.25 5.41 -5.39
C ASN A 156 15.88 5.48 -3.98
N ARG A 157 17.16 5.17 -3.87
CA ARG A 157 17.91 5.10 -2.61
C ARG A 157 19.07 6.09 -2.55
N TYR A 158 18.98 7.19 -3.29
CA TYR A 158 19.96 8.28 -3.20
C TYR A 158 19.84 9.05 -1.90
#